data_45c6608c0e6625f497c519f630fe760b
#
_entry.id   45c6608c0e6625f497c519f630fe760b
#
_cell.length_a   1.000
_cell.length_b   1.000
_cell.length_c   1.000
_cell.angle_alpha   90.00
_cell.angle_beta   90.00
_cell.angle_gamma   90.00
#
_symmetry.space_group_name_H-M   'P 1'
#
loop_
_entity.id
_entity.type
_entity.pdbx_description
1 polymer ?
#
loop_
_entity_poly.entity_id
_entity_poly.type
_entity_poly.pdbx_seq_one_letter_code
_entity_poly.pdbx_strand_id
1 'polypeptide(L)'
;DCLGKCDFKEHIITINSALNEHRQNFTIAHELGHIALHSSIVENLLSIEDRESDKNTIIGKSTYGRMEYQANIFASYLLMPNIPFYSEVAKLFDEYRIRTGRLYHDYQPCNIRDCNIVTGALSAKFNVSQEAVVVRMKRANLYIEGDSCNPLHEYVRRNSWW
;
A
#
# COMPACT_ATOMS: atom_id res chain seq x y z
N ASP A 1 -8.72 -12.55 -12.39
CA ASP A 1 -7.86 -11.91 -13.40
C ASP A 1 -6.48 -11.71 -12.78
N CYS A 2 -5.44 -12.32 -13.41
CA CYS A 2 -4.06 -12.16 -12.99
C CYS A 2 -3.59 -10.73 -13.34
N LEU A 3 -3.10 -9.98 -12.36
CA LEU A 3 -2.59 -8.61 -12.57
C LEU A 3 -1.16 -8.65 -13.12
N GLY A 4 -0.36 -9.57 -12.59
CA GLY A 4 1.02 -9.84 -12.97
C GLY A 4 1.46 -11.20 -12.45
N LYS A 5 2.62 -11.63 -12.86
CA LYS A 5 3.33 -12.80 -12.35
C LYS A 5 4.83 -12.64 -12.57
N CYS A 6 5.63 -13.23 -11.70
CA CYS A 6 7.06 -13.35 -11.90
C CYS A 6 7.49 -14.80 -12.18
N ASP A 7 8.48 -14.96 -13.03
CA ASP A 7 9.23 -16.19 -13.20
C ASP A 7 10.56 -16.05 -12.43
N PHE A 8 10.72 -16.85 -11.38
CA PHE A 8 11.89 -16.77 -10.50
C PHE A 8 13.16 -17.31 -11.14
N LYS A 9 13.05 -18.24 -12.11
CA LYS A 9 14.22 -18.83 -12.78
C LYS A 9 14.77 -17.88 -13.85
N GLU A 10 13.88 -17.36 -14.68
CA GLU A 10 14.24 -16.47 -15.78
C GLU A 10 14.30 -14.99 -15.39
N HIS A 11 13.89 -14.63 -14.18
CA HIS A 11 13.74 -13.24 -13.70
C HIS A 11 12.85 -12.37 -14.62
N ILE A 12 11.81 -12.98 -15.16
CA ILE A 12 10.88 -12.31 -16.08
C ILE A 12 9.60 -11.91 -15.30
N ILE A 13 9.23 -10.66 -15.41
CA ILE A 13 7.95 -10.15 -14.90
C ILE A 13 6.99 -9.96 -16.08
N THR A 14 5.84 -10.60 -16.00
CA THR A 14 4.76 -10.43 -16.98
C THR A 14 3.61 -9.67 -16.31
N ILE A 15 3.11 -8.60 -16.96
CA ILE A 15 2.00 -7.81 -16.46
C ILE A 15 0.85 -7.77 -17.46
N ASN A 16 -0.36 -7.53 -16.94
CA ASN A 16 -1.52 -7.31 -17.78
C ASN A 16 -1.49 -5.89 -18.35
N SER A 17 -1.32 -5.77 -19.68
CA SER A 17 -1.25 -4.49 -20.39
C SER A 17 -2.57 -3.68 -20.40
N ALA A 18 -3.70 -4.31 -20.05
CA ALA A 18 -4.99 -3.62 -19.94
C ALA A 18 -5.13 -2.78 -18.64
N LEU A 19 -4.19 -2.93 -17.70
CA LEU A 19 -4.19 -2.13 -16.47
C LEU A 19 -3.81 -0.68 -16.78
N ASN A 20 -4.35 0.28 -16.01
CA ASN A 20 -3.86 1.65 -16.06
C ASN A 20 -2.41 1.74 -15.56
N GLU A 21 -1.71 2.81 -15.93
CA GLU A 21 -0.28 3.00 -15.67
C GLU A 21 0.09 2.88 -14.18
N HIS A 22 -0.66 3.51 -13.29
CA HIS A 22 -0.43 3.45 -11.84
C HIS A 22 -0.47 1.99 -11.33
N ARG A 23 -1.40 1.22 -11.86
CA ARG A 23 -1.58 -0.18 -11.46
C ARG A 23 -0.50 -1.07 -12.08
N GLN A 24 -0.08 -0.80 -13.31
CA GLN A 24 1.06 -1.45 -13.93
C GLN A 24 2.34 -1.24 -13.11
N ASN A 25 2.65 0.01 -12.76
CA ASN A 25 3.81 0.38 -11.94
C ASN A 25 3.81 -0.35 -10.59
N PHE A 26 2.67 -0.35 -9.91
CA PHE A 26 2.56 -1.04 -8.63
C PHE A 26 2.72 -2.56 -8.79
N THR A 27 2.13 -3.16 -9.81
CA THR A 27 2.25 -4.60 -10.10
C THR A 27 3.69 -4.96 -10.41
N ILE A 28 4.40 -4.20 -11.26
CA ILE A 28 5.83 -4.44 -11.54
C ILE A 28 6.65 -4.38 -10.26
N ALA A 29 6.45 -3.36 -9.44
CA ALA A 29 7.18 -3.19 -8.19
C ALA A 29 6.86 -4.32 -7.17
N HIS A 30 5.64 -4.83 -7.16
CA HIS A 30 5.21 -5.95 -6.34
C HIS A 30 5.87 -7.26 -6.77
N GLU A 31 5.85 -7.59 -8.07
CA GLU A 31 6.51 -8.78 -8.61
C GLU A 31 8.03 -8.72 -8.41
N LEU A 32 8.62 -7.51 -8.57
CA LEU A 32 10.03 -7.30 -8.24
C LEU A 32 10.31 -7.55 -6.77
N GLY A 33 9.38 -7.20 -5.88
CA GLY A 33 9.45 -7.53 -4.45
C GLY A 33 9.48 -9.04 -4.19
N HIS A 34 8.69 -9.82 -4.93
CA HIS A 34 8.75 -11.27 -4.86
C HIS A 34 10.11 -11.80 -5.31
N ILE A 35 10.64 -11.34 -6.43
CA ILE A 35 11.96 -11.75 -6.89
C ILE A 35 13.03 -11.37 -5.86
N ALA A 36 13.04 -10.13 -5.37
CA ALA A 36 14.09 -9.64 -4.50
C ALA A 36 14.10 -10.29 -3.09
N LEU A 37 12.92 -10.61 -2.56
CA LEU A 37 12.78 -11.08 -1.18
C LEU A 37 12.54 -12.59 -1.06
N HIS A 38 12.02 -13.23 -2.10
CA HIS A 38 11.48 -14.59 -1.96
C HIS A 38 12.13 -15.61 -2.90
N SER A 39 13.02 -15.20 -3.83
CA SER A 39 13.67 -16.13 -4.78
C SER A 39 14.29 -17.34 -4.10
N SER A 40 15.08 -17.13 -3.05
CA SER A 40 15.73 -18.24 -2.33
C SER A 40 14.75 -19.17 -1.64
N ILE A 41 13.61 -18.66 -1.18
CA ILE A 41 12.56 -19.46 -0.55
C ILE A 41 11.87 -20.31 -1.61
N VAL A 42 11.52 -19.70 -2.74
CA VAL A 42 10.84 -20.37 -3.86
C VAL A 42 11.76 -21.42 -4.48
N GLU A 43 13.03 -21.12 -4.72
CA GLU A 43 14.02 -22.08 -5.23
C GLU A 43 14.18 -23.30 -4.30
N ASN A 44 14.24 -23.07 -2.99
CA ASN A 44 14.30 -24.16 -2.00
C ASN A 44 13.03 -25.02 -2.04
N LEU A 45 11.86 -24.40 -2.18
CA LEU A 45 10.59 -25.12 -2.28
C LEU A 45 10.50 -25.92 -3.58
N LEU A 46 10.88 -25.34 -4.71
CA LEU A 46 10.92 -26.02 -6.00
C LEU A 46 11.88 -27.21 -6.00
N SER A 47 13.03 -27.11 -5.31
CA SER A 47 13.98 -28.22 -5.16
C SER A 47 13.44 -29.39 -4.31
N ILE A 48 12.44 -29.13 -3.48
CA ILE A 48 11.73 -30.15 -2.70
C ILE A 48 10.62 -30.79 -3.52
N GLU A 49 9.94 -30.02 -4.40
CA GLU A 49 8.88 -30.48 -5.29
C GLU A 49 9.36 -31.52 -6.32
N ASP A 50 10.59 -31.45 -6.76
CA ASP A 50 11.18 -32.49 -7.65
C ASP A 50 11.23 -33.87 -6.96
N ARG A 51 10.94 -33.93 -5.66
CA ARG A 51 10.91 -35.16 -4.86
C ARG A 51 9.54 -35.64 -4.42
N GLU A 52 8.51 -34.77 -4.43
CA GLU A 52 7.13 -35.13 -4.02
C GLU A 52 6.07 -34.33 -4.81
N SER A 53 5.20 -35.04 -5.52
CA SER A 53 4.20 -34.50 -6.44
C SER A 53 2.92 -34.04 -5.75
N ASP A 54 2.92 -32.85 -5.14
CA ASP A 54 1.64 -32.17 -4.82
C ASP A 54 1.84 -30.64 -4.68
N LYS A 55 1.59 -29.93 -5.78
CA LYS A 55 1.92 -28.48 -5.93
C LYS A 55 1.10 -27.51 -5.08
N ASN A 56 0.03 -27.93 -4.43
CA ASN A 56 -0.87 -27.01 -3.71
C ASN A 56 -0.70 -26.99 -2.18
N THR A 57 0.24 -27.75 -1.63
CA THR A 57 0.33 -27.92 -0.17
C THR A 57 1.56 -27.29 0.46
N ILE A 58 2.51 -26.79 -0.33
CA ILE A 58 3.88 -26.50 0.15
C ILE A 58 4.04 -25.15 0.83
N ILE A 59 3.34 -24.12 0.36
CA ILE A 59 3.33 -22.82 1.04
C ILE A 59 2.05 -22.73 1.87
N GLY A 60 2.15 -22.89 3.20
CA GLY A 60 1.01 -22.70 4.08
C GLY A 60 0.38 -21.33 3.86
N LYS A 61 -0.96 -21.23 3.92
CA LYS A 61 -1.71 -19.96 3.71
C LYS A 61 -1.13 -18.76 4.47
N SER A 62 -0.57 -18.99 5.67
CA SER A 62 0.05 -17.93 6.48
C SER A 62 1.39 -17.46 5.92
N THR A 63 2.19 -18.35 5.31
CA THR A 63 3.47 -18.00 4.68
C THR A 63 3.25 -17.24 3.38
N TYR A 64 2.31 -17.69 2.56
CA TYR A 64 1.91 -16.96 1.34
C TYR A 64 1.42 -15.55 1.67
N GLY A 65 0.53 -15.41 2.66
CA GLY A 65 0.04 -14.10 3.09
C GLY A 65 1.16 -13.17 3.60
N ARG A 66 2.21 -13.73 4.21
CA ARG A 66 3.40 -12.94 4.60
C ARG A 66 4.22 -12.48 3.39
N MET A 67 4.41 -13.33 2.40
CA MET A 67 5.14 -13.00 1.18
C MET A 67 4.43 -11.89 0.41
N GLU A 68 3.10 -11.99 0.24
CA GLU A 68 2.27 -10.95 -0.36
C GLU A 68 2.36 -9.61 0.39
N TYR A 69 2.29 -9.67 1.71
CA TYR A 69 2.44 -8.49 2.55
C TYR A 69 3.81 -7.84 2.40
N GLN A 70 4.89 -8.62 2.36
CA GLN A 70 6.26 -8.14 2.17
C GLN A 70 6.46 -7.54 0.78
N ALA A 71 5.93 -8.17 -0.27
CA ALA A 71 5.98 -7.65 -1.64
C ALA A 71 5.22 -6.31 -1.76
N ASN A 72 4.05 -6.19 -1.12
CA ASN A 72 3.30 -4.93 -1.07
C ASN A 72 4.07 -3.82 -0.33
N ILE A 73 4.76 -4.15 0.77
CA ILE A 73 5.63 -3.20 1.47
C ILE A 73 6.77 -2.77 0.56
N PHE A 74 7.47 -3.72 -0.03
CA PHE A 74 8.58 -3.46 -0.94
C PHE A 74 8.13 -2.51 -2.07
N ALA A 75 7.04 -2.82 -2.77
CA ALA A 75 6.49 -1.99 -3.82
C ALA A 75 6.19 -0.56 -3.34
N SER A 76 5.56 -0.43 -2.18
CA SER A 76 5.22 0.86 -1.59
C SER A 76 6.46 1.72 -1.31
N TYR A 77 7.53 1.13 -0.79
CA TYR A 77 8.76 1.86 -0.49
C TYR A 77 9.64 2.09 -1.72
N LEU A 78 9.58 1.21 -2.70
CA LEU A 78 10.29 1.37 -3.98
C LEU A 78 9.71 2.56 -4.77
N LEU A 79 8.37 2.64 -4.87
CA LEU A 79 7.70 3.69 -5.63
C LEU A 79 7.63 5.02 -4.87
N MET A 80 7.57 4.97 -3.54
CA MET A 80 7.54 6.14 -2.66
C MET A 80 8.67 6.08 -1.62
N PRO A 81 9.95 6.29 -2.03
CA PRO A 81 11.10 6.22 -1.13
C PRO A 81 11.00 7.25 0.00
N ASN A 82 11.54 6.91 1.17
CA ASN A 82 11.37 7.71 2.40
C ASN A 82 11.69 9.19 2.22
N ILE A 83 12.90 9.52 1.76
CA ILE A 83 13.37 10.91 1.71
C ILE A 83 12.47 11.77 0.80
N PRO A 84 12.24 11.45 -0.49
CA PRO A 84 11.37 12.25 -1.33
C PRO A 84 9.91 12.24 -0.87
N PHE A 85 9.43 11.12 -0.29
CA PHE A 85 8.08 11.04 0.21
C PHE A 85 7.83 11.99 1.38
N TYR A 86 8.65 11.95 2.43
CA TYR A 86 8.50 12.83 3.58
C TYR A 86 8.75 14.30 3.23
N SER A 87 9.69 14.57 2.32
CA SER A 87 9.95 15.93 1.83
C SER A 87 8.72 16.52 1.13
N GLU A 88 8.07 15.75 0.27
CA GLU A 88 6.88 16.22 -0.43
C GLU A 88 5.67 16.36 0.50
N VAL A 89 5.49 15.42 1.45
CA VAL A 89 4.46 15.54 2.48
C VAL A 89 4.64 16.81 3.31
N ALA A 90 5.86 17.09 3.77
CA ALA A 90 6.14 18.28 4.56
C ALA A 90 5.83 19.57 3.79
N LYS A 91 6.22 19.62 2.51
CA LYS A 91 5.93 20.73 1.61
C LYS A 91 4.43 20.96 1.45
N LEU A 92 3.66 19.88 1.17
CA LEU A 92 2.21 19.97 1.03
C LEU A 92 1.54 20.39 2.35
N PHE A 93 2.00 19.86 3.49
CA PHE A 93 1.45 20.25 4.79
C PHE A 93 1.68 21.74 5.09
N ASP A 94 2.83 22.28 4.71
CA ASP A 94 3.12 23.72 4.85
C ASP A 94 2.26 24.55 3.89
N GLU A 95 2.19 24.17 2.61
CA GLU A 95 1.41 24.85 1.56
C GLU A 95 -0.07 24.94 1.92
N TYR A 96 -0.66 23.84 2.39
CA TYR A 96 -2.08 23.78 2.77
C TYR A 96 -2.33 24.08 4.25
N ARG A 97 -1.30 24.51 5.00
CA ARG A 97 -1.37 24.89 6.42
C ARG A 97 -1.91 23.78 7.32
N ILE A 98 -1.57 22.53 7.04
CA ILE A 98 -1.94 21.37 7.84
C ILE A 98 -1.01 21.28 9.05
N ARG A 99 -1.36 21.97 10.13
CA ARG A 99 -0.53 22.11 11.33
C ARG A 99 -0.55 20.93 12.29
N THR A 100 -1.46 20.01 12.08
CA THR A 100 -1.61 18.78 12.91
C THR A 100 -0.47 17.76 12.69
N GLY A 101 0.30 17.94 11.61
CA GLY A 101 1.34 16.98 11.18
C GLY A 101 0.76 15.64 10.68
N ARG A 102 -0.55 15.54 10.54
CA ARG A 102 -1.28 14.34 10.09
C ARG A 102 -2.56 14.74 9.36
N LEU A 103 -3.01 13.89 8.45
CA LEU A 103 -4.34 13.97 7.87
C LEU A 103 -5.33 13.16 8.73
N TYR A 104 -6.49 13.72 8.92
CA TYR A 104 -7.63 13.06 9.56
C TYR A 104 -8.72 12.86 8.52
N HIS A 105 -9.06 11.63 8.23
CA HIS A 105 -10.15 11.30 7.33
C HIS A 105 -11.41 10.97 8.13
N ASP A 106 -12.25 11.96 8.29
CA ASP A 106 -13.52 11.87 8.98
C ASP A 106 -14.64 12.56 8.14
N TYR A 107 -15.79 12.81 8.72
CA TYR A 107 -16.93 13.45 8.05
C TYR A 107 -16.80 14.99 7.88
N GLN A 108 -15.76 15.61 8.44
CA GLN A 108 -15.58 17.05 8.34
C GLN A 108 -15.14 17.46 6.93
N PRO A 109 -15.86 18.40 6.27
CA PRO A 109 -15.53 18.77 4.88
C PRO A 109 -14.09 19.29 4.69
N CYS A 110 -13.52 19.99 5.69
CA CYS A 110 -12.14 20.45 5.65
C CYS A 110 -11.15 19.26 5.64
N ASN A 111 -11.37 18.26 6.48
CA ASN A 111 -10.52 17.09 6.54
C ASN A 111 -10.61 16.24 5.27
N ILE A 112 -11.82 16.04 4.73
CA ILE A 112 -12.02 15.36 3.45
C ILE A 112 -11.28 16.11 2.32
N ARG A 113 -11.42 17.44 2.27
CA ARG A 113 -10.72 18.28 1.29
C ARG A 113 -9.20 18.11 1.40
N ASP A 114 -8.65 18.23 2.58
CA ASP A 114 -7.21 18.16 2.82
C ASP A 114 -6.66 16.76 2.49
N CYS A 115 -7.38 15.69 2.84
CA CYS A 115 -7.06 14.33 2.44
C CYS A 115 -7.01 14.19 0.91
N ASN A 116 -8.03 14.66 0.20
CA ASN A 116 -8.12 14.54 -1.26
C ASN A 116 -7.01 15.32 -1.96
N ILE A 117 -6.72 16.54 -1.51
CA ILE A 117 -5.66 17.38 -2.08
C ILE A 117 -4.30 16.72 -1.91
N VAL A 118 -3.95 16.36 -0.68
CA VAL A 118 -2.62 15.82 -0.38
C VAL A 118 -2.42 14.46 -1.04
N THR A 119 -3.40 13.55 -0.93
CA THR A 119 -3.27 12.23 -1.55
C THR A 119 -3.27 12.32 -3.08
N GLY A 120 -4.03 13.25 -3.66
CA GLY A 120 -4.02 13.51 -5.11
C GLY A 120 -2.67 14.05 -5.59
N ALA A 121 -2.10 15.03 -4.89
CA ALA A 121 -0.79 15.59 -5.21
C ALA A 121 0.34 14.54 -5.12
N LEU A 122 0.34 13.74 -4.06
CA LEU A 122 1.31 12.65 -3.89
C LEU A 122 1.13 11.54 -4.94
N SER A 123 -0.11 11.20 -5.27
CA SER A 123 -0.43 10.24 -6.34
C SER A 123 0.16 10.68 -7.67
N ALA A 124 -0.05 11.94 -8.05
CA ALA A 124 0.52 12.52 -9.27
C ALA A 124 2.05 12.58 -9.22
N LYS A 125 2.63 12.97 -8.07
CA LYS A 125 4.08 13.10 -7.89
C LYS A 125 4.82 11.79 -8.05
N PHE A 126 4.28 10.71 -7.50
CA PHE A 126 4.92 9.38 -7.47
C PHE A 126 4.38 8.41 -8.51
N ASN A 127 3.43 8.86 -9.35
CA ASN A 127 2.78 8.05 -10.38
C ASN A 127 2.21 6.73 -9.83
N VAL A 128 1.48 6.84 -8.72
CA VAL A 128 0.81 5.72 -8.03
C VAL A 128 -0.66 6.05 -7.78
N SER A 129 -1.47 5.04 -7.45
CA SER A 129 -2.87 5.32 -7.09
C SER A 129 -2.99 6.04 -5.75
N GLN A 130 -4.10 6.78 -5.56
CA GLN A 130 -4.35 7.44 -4.26
C GLN A 130 -4.49 6.43 -3.12
N GLU A 131 -5.03 5.24 -3.38
CA GLU A 131 -5.11 4.16 -2.40
C GLU A 131 -3.71 3.71 -1.94
N ALA A 132 -2.76 3.60 -2.87
CA ALA A 132 -1.37 3.27 -2.54
C ALA A 132 -0.73 4.37 -1.65
N VAL A 133 -1.02 5.64 -1.95
CA VAL A 133 -0.60 6.78 -1.12
C VAL A 133 -1.20 6.69 0.27
N VAL A 134 -2.52 6.46 0.39
CA VAL A 134 -3.20 6.33 1.69
C VAL A 134 -2.57 5.20 2.53
N VAL A 135 -2.34 4.04 1.92
CA VAL A 135 -1.66 2.92 2.60
C VAL A 135 -0.27 3.32 3.08
N ARG A 136 0.49 4.03 2.23
CA ARG A 136 1.84 4.51 2.57
C ARG A 136 1.83 5.53 3.71
N MET A 137 0.87 6.47 3.68
CA MET A 137 0.69 7.49 4.72
C MET A 137 0.22 6.88 6.05
N LYS A 138 -0.68 5.89 6.03
CA LYS A 138 -1.10 5.16 7.23
C LYS A 138 0.09 4.46 7.90
N ARG A 139 0.95 3.80 7.12
CA ARG A 139 2.18 3.18 7.63
C ARG A 139 3.17 4.19 8.21
N ALA A 140 3.21 5.39 7.65
CA ALA A 140 4.02 6.50 8.15
C ALA A 140 3.38 7.20 9.36
N ASN A 141 2.20 6.79 9.80
CA ASN A 141 1.40 7.44 10.83
C ASN A 141 1.05 8.91 10.51
N LEU A 142 0.88 9.20 9.21
CA LEU A 142 0.54 10.52 8.67
C LEU A 142 -0.92 10.61 8.21
N TYR A 143 -1.67 9.50 8.26
CA TYR A 143 -3.07 9.43 7.87
C TYR A 143 -3.84 8.61 8.89
N ILE A 144 -4.85 9.21 9.49
CA ILE A 144 -5.68 8.61 10.53
C ILE A 144 -7.11 8.55 10.01
N GLU A 145 -7.70 7.36 10.01
CA GLU A 145 -9.13 7.22 9.81
C GLU A 145 -9.83 7.48 11.15
N GLY A 146 -10.61 8.54 11.19
CA GLY A 146 -11.55 8.78 12.27
C GLY A 146 -12.72 7.80 12.16
N ASP A 147 -13.36 7.53 13.27
CA ASP A 147 -14.65 6.82 13.27
C ASP A 147 -15.66 7.65 12.49
N SER A 148 -15.84 7.30 11.22
CA SER A 148 -16.80 7.95 10.32
C SER A 148 -18.25 7.77 10.78
N CYS A 149 -18.44 6.99 11.84
CA CYS A 149 -19.74 6.58 12.37
C CYS A 149 -20.15 7.26 13.67
N ASN A 150 -19.37 8.20 14.22
CA ASN A 150 -19.79 8.93 15.41
C ASN A 150 -20.07 10.40 15.08
N PRO A 151 -21.24 10.73 14.53
CA PRO A 151 -21.67 12.12 14.46
C PRO A 151 -21.70 12.71 15.87
N LEU A 152 -21.38 14.00 16.00
CA LEU A 152 -21.34 14.72 17.27
C LEU A 152 -22.58 14.45 18.15
N HIS A 153 -23.75 14.16 17.54
CA HIS A 153 -24.98 13.83 18.24
C HIS A 153 -24.90 12.50 19.03
N GLU A 154 -24.10 11.51 18.58
CA GLU A 154 -23.87 10.26 19.33
C GLU A 154 -22.90 10.47 20.49
N TYR A 155 -21.90 11.34 20.31
CA TYR A 155 -21.03 11.75 21.40
C TYR A 155 -21.78 12.47 22.50
N VAL A 156 -22.69 13.38 22.13
CA VAL A 156 -23.58 14.08 23.05
C VAL A 156 -24.55 13.11 23.74
N ARG A 157 -25.09 12.14 23.02
CA ARG A 157 -26.02 11.13 23.57
C ARG A 157 -25.36 10.19 24.58
N ARG A 158 -24.05 9.85 24.37
CA ARG A 158 -23.27 9.03 25.30
C ARG A 158 -22.88 9.79 26.58
N ASN A 159 -22.75 11.10 26.51
CA ASN A 159 -22.29 11.93 27.62
C ASN A 159 -23.40 12.77 28.28
N SER A 160 -24.64 12.69 27.82
CA SER A 160 -25.79 13.30 28.51
C SER A 160 -26.26 12.37 29.62
N TRP A 161 -25.59 12.44 30.74
CA TRP A 161 -26.13 12.01 32.02
C TRP A 161 -27.00 13.15 32.56
N TRP A 162 -28.30 13.10 32.29
CA TRP A 162 -29.36 13.79 33.02
C TRP A 162 -30.57 12.88 33.10
#